data_a68b3b72c206e9ba93b7d340c2aab6c7
#
_entry.id   a68b3b72c206e9ba93b7d340c2aab6c7
#
_cell.length_a   1.000
_cell.length_b   1.000
_cell.length_c   1.000
_cell.angle_alpha   90.00
_cell.angle_beta   90.00
_cell.angle_gamma   90.00
#
_symmetry.space_group_name_H-M   'P 1'
#
loop_
_entity.id
_entity.type
_entity.pdbx_description
1 polymer ?
#
loop_
_entity_poly.entity_id
_entity_poly.type
_entity_poly.pdbx_seq_one_letter_code
_entity_poly.pdbx_strand_id
1 'polypeptide(L)'
;MPGGEAPHSFEFVAAPTDLAPYLNSLYIWRLGDEQFDDVLPAYSGQMVVFAKGVGRMQFDDEVAETSDAFFLAPLCQARNFSVNGPAVLFGASINFRGWAALSGLSVHDYHDCFLQPGTVLEDGTAQTLSGLAQRWSAGEVDDAALLDAMCDIIRRGLSRLPEQHLTVIDKTLEWLSSSFKPELDDLYASLPYSKRQAQRLVAQFFGQSPVRLVRRYRAVRAATLLSMPQLPELIEAEIREAFYDQAHLIKEIRFFTGRTPKRLMPGAGSSINEMLGPDGYSSVNLFGSGESEQLGNDPLDDF
;
A
#
# COMPACT_ATOMS: atom_id res chain seq x y z
N MET A 1 11.96 -35.71 5.42
CA MET A 1 10.71 -34.98 5.66
C MET A 1 10.38 -34.29 4.35
N PRO A 2 9.27 -34.56 3.67
CA PRO A 2 8.89 -33.82 2.47
C PRO A 2 8.62 -32.38 2.91
N GLY A 3 9.15 -31.41 2.16
CA GLY A 3 8.94 -29.99 2.40
C GLY A 3 7.46 -29.69 2.34
N GLY A 4 6.87 -29.31 3.46
CA GLY A 4 5.50 -28.78 3.47
C GLY A 4 5.50 -27.49 2.64
N GLU A 5 4.59 -27.41 1.67
CA GLU A 5 4.29 -26.17 0.98
C GLU A 5 3.98 -25.10 2.03
N ALA A 6 4.51 -23.90 1.82
CA ALA A 6 4.21 -22.78 2.70
C ALA A 6 2.67 -22.62 2.76
N PRO A 7 2.08 -22.33 3.94
CA PRO A 7 0.63 -22.25 4.11
C PRO A 7 -0.02 -21.17 3.24
N HIS A 8 0.77 -20.28 2.66
CA HIS A 8 0.35 -19.24 1.72
C HIS A 8 1.48 -18.92 0.73
N SER A 9 1.11 -18.40 -0.42
CA SER A 9 2.04 -17.81 -1.40
C SER A 9 1.58 -16.41 -1.80
N PHE A 10 2.54 -15.52 -1.96
CA PHE A 10 2.32 -14.15 -2.41
C PHE A 10 3.19 -13.90 -3.63
N GLU A 11 2.56 -13.50 -4.73
CA GLU A 11 3.24 -13.22 -6.00
C GLU A 11 2.98 -11.75 -6.37
N PHE A 12 4.05 -10.98 -6.55
CA PHE A 12 3.97 -9.62 -7.08
C PHE A 12 4.17 -9.63 -8.58
N VAL A 13 3.33 -8.87 -9.28
CA VAL A 13 3.40 -8.66 -10.73
C VAL A 13 3.58 -7.16 -10.99
N ALA A 14 4.55 -6.80 -11.81
CA ALA A 14 4.79 -5.41 -12.17
C ALA A 14 3.56 -4.81 -12.87
N ALA A 15 3.25 -3.56 -12.54
CA ALA A 15 2.21 -2.84 -13.24
C ALA A 15 2.60 -2.61 -14.72
N PRO A 16 1.66 -2.69 -15.67
CA PRO A 16 1.91 -2.28 -17.05
C PRO A 16 2.48 -0.85 -17.12
N THR A 17 3.35 -0.59 -18.07
CA THR A 17 4.08 0.69 -18.19
C THR A 17 3.16 1.92 -18.22
N ASP A 18 1.99 1.81 -18.87
CA ASP A 18 1.00 2.87 -18.94
C ASP A 18 0.25 3.09 -17.61
N LEU A 19 0.18 2.09 -16.76
CA LEU A 19 -0.44 2.14 -15.43
C LEU A 19 0.58 2.38 -14.30
N ALA A 20 1.87 2.26 -14.53
CA ALA A 20 2.92 2.48 -13.53
C ALA A 20 2.84 3.85 -12.83
N PRO A 21 2.39 4.96 -13.46
CA PRO A 21 2.16 6.22 -12.75
C PRO A 21 1.04 6.17 -11.70
N TYR A 22 0.15 5.18 -11.76
CA TYR A 22 -1.07 5.07 -10.95
C TYR A 22 -1.09 3.88 -10.01
N LEU A 23 -0.31 2.84 -10.30
CA LEU A 23 -0.23 1.61 -9.53
C LEU A 23 1.16 1.42 -8.97
N ASN A 24 1.25 0.86 -7.75
CA ASN A 24 2.51 0.38 -7.21
C ASN A 24 2.85 -1.00 -7.78
N SER A 25 1.90 -1.93 -7.74
CA SER A 25 2.05 -3.30 -8.22
C SER A 25 0.69 -3.97 -8.41
N LEU A 26 0.70 -5.10 -9.09
CA LEU A 26 -0.35 -6.12 -9.03
C LEU A 26 0.13 -7.25 -8.13
N TYR A 27 -0.79 -8.05 -7.60
CA TYR A 27 -0.42 -9.21 -6.80
C TYR A 27 -1.48 -10.30 -6.82
N ILE A 28 -1.02 -11.53 -6.57
CA ILE A 28 -1.86 -12.70 -6.37
C ILE A 28 -1.48 -13.28 -5.01
N TRP A 29 -2.48 -13.51 -4.16
CA TRP A 29 -2.27 -14.17 -2.89
C TRP A 29 -3.12 -15.44 -2.81
N ARG A 30 -2.47 -16.55 -2.46
CA ARG A 30 -3.10 -17.86 -2.28
C ARG A 30 -2.89 -18.34 -0.86
N LEU A 31 -3.95 -18.80 -0.26
CA LEU A 31 -3.98 -19.36 1.09
C LEU A 31 -4.52 -20.78 1.02
N GLY A 32 -3.85 -21.72 1.70
CA GLY A 32 -4.31 -23.09 1.92
C GLY A 32 -5.53 -23.16 2.84
N ASP A 33 -5.81 -24.32 3.42
CA ASP A 33 -7.03 -24.56 4.21
C ASP A 33 -7.04 -23.89 5.59
N GLU A 34 -5.94 -23.25 5.99
CA GLU A 34 -5.79 -22.64 7.30
C GLU A 34 -6.43 -21.24 7.36
N GLN A 35 -6.76 -20.82 8.58
CA GLN A 35 -7.07 -19.41 8.84
C GLN A 35 -5.78 -18.62 8.89
N PHE A 36 -5.79 -17.46 8.26
CA PHE A 36 -4.67 -16.51 8.28
C PHE A 36 -5.09 -15.21 8.96
N ASP A 37 -4.41 -14.88 10.05
CA ASP A 37 -4.62 -13.64 10.81
C ASP A 37 -3.34 -12.81 10.78
N ASP A 38 -3.43 -11.57 10.34
CA ASP A 38 -2.28 -10.67 10.30
C ASP A 38 -2.69 -9.19 10.40
N VAL A 39 -1.73 -8.29 10.24
CA VAL A 39 -1.91 -6.83 10.31
C VAL A 39 -1.42 -6.19 9.03
N LEU A 40 -2.31 -5.50 8.33
CA LEU A 40 -1.95 -4.70 7.16
C LEU A 40 -1.41 -3.34 7.62
N PRO A 41 -0.23 -2.89 7.16
CA PRO A 41 0.33 -1.60 7.51
C PRO A 41 -0.49 -0.45 6.92
N ALA A 42 -0.28 0.76 7.44
CA ALA A 42 -0.80 2.00 6.85
C ALA A 42 -0.27 2.15 5.42
N TYR A 43 -1.13 2.00 4.43
CA TYR A 43 -0.75 1.88 3.04
C TYR A 43 -1.72 2.60 2.08
N SER A 44 -1.36 2.63 0.80
CA SER A 44 -2.19 3.18 -0.28
C SER A 44 -3.44 2.34 -0.54
N GLY A 45 -4.36 2.85 -1.37
CA GLY A 45 -5.58 2.15 -1.72
C GLY A 45 -5.33 0.86 -2.51
N GLN A 46 -6.31 -0.03 -2.52
CA GLN A 46 -6.22 -1.28 -3.27
C GLN A 46 -7.55 -1.61 -3.94
N MET A 47 -7.51 -2.16 -5.14
CA MET A 47 -8.63 -2.89 -5.75
C MET A 47 -8.38 -4.37 -5.56
N VAL A 48 -9.34 -5.09 -4.99
CA VAL A 48 -9.20 -6.51 -4.64
C VAL A 48 -10.37 -7.31 -5.21
N VAL A 49 -10.06 -8.48 -5.76
CA VAL A 49 -11.01 -9.48 -6.22
C VAL A 49 -10.72 -10.80 -5.52
N PHE A 50 -11.65 -11.28 -4.70
CA PHE A 50 -11.61 -12.62 -4.14
C PHE A 50 -12.19 -13.59 -5.16
N ALA A 51 -11.33 -14.38 -5.80
CA ALA A 51 -11.75 -15.47 -6.67
C ALA A 51 -12.20 -16.69 -5.85
N LYS A 52 -11.72 -16.80 -4.60
CA LYS A 52 -12.13 -17.82 -3.64
C LYS A 52 -11.91 -17.31 -2.22
N GLY A 53 -12.80 -17.65 -1.30
CA GLY A 53 -12.70 -17.29 0.11
C GLY A 53 -13.29 -15.91 0.42
N VAL A 54 -13.13 -15.49 1.65
CA VAL A 54 -13.62 -14.21 2.19
C VAL A 54 -12.66 -13.71 3.26
N GLY A 55 -12.48 -12.40 3.32
CA GLY A 55 -11.67 -11.74 4.33
C GLY A 55 -12.50 -10.89 5.28
N ARG A 56 -11.90 -10.55 6.40
CA ARG A 56 -12.44 -9.60 7.39
C ARG A 56 -11.34 -8.63 7.79
N MET A 57 -11.71 -7.40 8.05
CA MET A 57 -10.80 -6.38 8.56
C MET A 57 -11.45 -5.61 9.70
N GLN A 58 -10.62 -5.30 10.70
CA GLN A 58 -11.05 -4.51 11.85
C GLN A 58 -10.81 -3.03 11.57
N PHE A 59 -11.89 -2.25 11.50
CA PHE A 59 -11.86 -0.80 11.44
C PHE A 59 -12.39 -0.25 12.76
N ASP A 60 -11.48 0.26 13.61
CA ASP A 60 -11.76 0.72 14.96
C ASP A 60 -12.55 -0.33 15.78
N ASP A 61 -13.79 -0.10 16.13
CA ASP A 61 -14.63 -1.02 16.91
C ASP A 61 -15.50 -1.95 16.05
N GLU A 62 -15.43 -1.83 14.71
CA GLU A 62 -16.22 -2.61 13.77
C GLU A 62 -15.37 -3.60 12.99
N VAL A 63 -15.91 -4.79 12.75
CA VAL A 63 -15.36 -5.80 11.85
C VAL A 63 -16.17 -5.81 10.57
N ALA A 64 -15.54 -5.41 9.47
CA ALA A 64 -16.14 -5.47 8.14
C ALA A 64 -15.71 -6.75 7.42
N GLU A 65 -16.64 -7.41 6.74
CA GLU A 65 -16.38 -8.54 5.86
C GLU A 65 -16.25 -8.06 4.42
N THR A 66 -15.33 -8.68 3.66
CA THR A 66 -15.12 -8.36 2.25
C THR A 66 -16.27 -8.92 1.40
N SER A 67 -16.62 -8.21 0.32
CA SER A 67 -17.33 -8.79 -0.82
C SER A 67 -16.35 -9.46 -1.78
N ASP A 68 -16.86 -10.13 -2.84
CA ASP A 68 -16.05 -10.77 -3.88
C ASP A 68 -15.13 -9.76 -4.58
N ALA A 69 -15.58 -8.52 -4.70
CA ALA A 69 -14.78 -7.42 -5.25
C ALA A 69 -15.04 -6.13 -4.45
N PHE A 70 -13.97 -5.43 -4.10
CA PHE A 70 -14.05 -4.19 -3.32
C PHE A 70 -12.80 -3.33 -3.54
N PHE A 71 -12.90 -2.08 -3.12
CA PHE A 71 -11.75 -1.22 -2.90
C PHE A 71 -11.48 -1.12 -1.40
N LEU A 72 -10.23 -1.33 -1.01
CA LEU A 72 -9.75 -0.91 0.29
C LEU A 72 -9.24 0.52 0.14
N ALA A 73 -9.88 1.45 0.82
CA ALA A 73 -9.43 2.83 0.85
C ALA A 73 -8.04 2.94 1.53
N PRO A 74 -7.24 3.99 1.23
CA PRO A 74 -5.93 4.15 1.86
C PRO A 74 -6.01 4.04 3.38
N LEU A 75 -5.13 3.23 3.97
CA LEU A 75 -5.06 3.04 5.41
C LEU A 75 -4.21 4.12 6.06
N CYS A 76 -4.75 4.78 7.07
CA CYS A 76 -4.07 5.81 7.87
C CYS A 76 -3.35 5.27 9.11
N GLN A 77 -3.60 4.02 9.47
CA GLN A 77 -2.92 3.25 10.52
C GLN A 77 -2.97 1.76 10.19
N ALA A 78 -2.22 0.95 10.92
CA ALA A 78 -2.24 -0.50 10.74
C ALA A 78 -3.60 -1.09 11.15
N ARG A 79 -4.09 -2.08 10.37
CA ARG A 79 -5.38 -2.72 10.59
C ARG A 79 -5.24 -4.24 10.64
N ASN A 80 -5.85 -4.86 11.65
CA ASN A 80 -5.93 -6.31 11.73
C ASN A 80 -6.86 -6.83 10.65
N PHE A 81 -6.46 -7.92 10.00
CA PHE A 81 -7.30 -8.63 9.05
C PHE A 81 -7.19 -10.14 9.26
N SER A 82 -8.20 -10.86 8.82
CA SER A 82 -8.23 -12.31 8.78
C SER A 82 -8.81 -12.80 7.47
N VAL A 83 -8.33 -13.94 6.99
CA VAL A 83 -8.86 -14.63 5.83
C VAL A 83 -9.00 -16.10 6.18
N ASN A 84 -10.17 -16.68 5.91
CA ASN A 84 -10.38 -18.10 6.06
C ASN A 84 -10.04 -18.81 4.74
N GLY A 85 -9.12 -19.76 4.83
CA GLY A 85 -8.77 -20.59 3.68
C GLY A 85 -9.82 -21.70 3.37
N PRO A 86 -9.74 -22.30 2.18
CA PRO A 86 -8.82 -21.92 1.12
C PRO A 86 -9.25 -20.63 0.43
N ALA A 87 -8.30 -19.74 0.16
CA ALA A 87 -8.58 -18.45 -0.47
C ALA A 87 -7.61 -18.12 -1.60
N VAL A 88 -8.13 -17.43 -2.61
CA VAL A 88 -7.33 -16.83 -3.69
C VAL A 88 -7.86 -15.44 -3.97
N LEU A 89 -6.98 -14.47 -3.93
CA LEU A 89 -7.33 -13.10 -4.27
C LEU A 89 -6.31 -12.49 -5.22
N PHE A 90 -6.81 -11.59 -6.04
CA PHE A 90 -6.06 -10.76 -6.97
C PHE A 90 -6.19 -9.32 -6.53
N GLY A 91 -5.09 -8.59 -6.56
CA GLY A 91 -5.09 -7.21 -6.11
C GLY A 91 -4.29 -6.28 -7.00
N ALA A 92 -4.70 -5.01 -7.03
CA ALA A 92 -3.95 -3.91 -7.58
C ALA A 92 -3.69 -2.89 -6.48
N SER A 93 -2.43 -2.64 -6.16
CA SER A 93 -2.01 -1.62 -5.22
C SER A 93 -2.00 -0.27 -5.92
N ILE A 94 -2.89 0.63 -5.49
CA ILE A 94 -3.16 1.92 -6.14
C ILE A 94 -2.43 3.01 -5.36
N ASN A 95 -1.50 3.73 -6.00
CA ASN A 95 -0.81 4.84 -5.36
C ASN A 95 -1.74 6.09 -5.20
N PHE A 96 -1.26 7.14 -4.54
CA PHE A 96 -2.10 8.32 -4.26
C PHE A 96 -2.55 9.06 -5.54
N ARG A 97 -1.72 9.07 -6.59
CA ARG A 97 -2.11 9.61 -7.90
C ARG A 97 -3.19 8.76 -8.54
N GLY A 98 -3.03 7.44 -8.51
CA GLY A 98 -4.03 6.50 -9.01
C GLY A 98 -5.33 6.58 -8.24
N TRP A 99 -5.29 6.67 -6.91
CA TRP A 99 -6.49 6.84 -6.10
C TRP A 99 -7.27 8.09 -6.47
N ALA A 100 -6.58 9.23 -6.57
CA ALA A 100 -7.20 10.49 -6.97
C ALA A 100 -7.78 10.45 -8.38
N ALA A 101 -7.08 9.81 -9.34
CA ALA A 101 -7.50 9.71 -10.74
C ALA A 101 -8.67 8.74 -10.94
N LEU A 102 -8.76 7.67 -10.14
CA LEU A 102 -9.84 6.68 -10.24
C LEU A 102 -11.09 7.12 -9.49
N SER A 103 -10.93 7.49 -8.23
CA SER A 103 -12.08 7.66 -7.36
C SER A 103 -12.61 9.09 -7.32
N GLY A 104 -11.73 10.08 -7.50
CA GLY A 104 -12.06 11.48 -7.21
C GLY A 104 -12.42 11.74 -5.74
N LEU A 105 -12.41 10.71 -4.88
CA LEU A 105 -12.81 10.79 -3.48
C LEU A 105 -11.68 11.39 -2.63
N SER A 106 -12.06 12.18 -1.64
CA SER A 106 -11.15 12.67 -0.62
C SER A 106 -10.72 11.52 0.30
N VAL A 107 -9.42 11.23 0.36
CA VAL A 107 -8.89 10.21 1.28
C VAL A 107 -9.17 10.59 2.74
N HIS A 108 -9.25 11.90 3.04
CA HIS A 108 -9.61 12.36 4.40
C HIS A 108 -10.98 11.85 4.86
N ASP A 109 -11.93 11.75 3.93
CA ASP A 109 -13.30 11.38 4.23
C ASP A 109 -13.55 9.88 4.06
N TYR A 110 -12.72 9.19 3.27
CA TYR A 110 -12.89 7.79 2.87
C TYR A 110 -11.68 6.91 3.18
N HIS A 111 -10.90 7.20 4.19
CA HIS A 111 -9.81 6.31 4.62
C HIS A 111 -10.31 5.20 5.54
N ASP A 112 -9.50 4.13 5.68
CA ASP A 112 -9.73 3.04 6.64
C ASP A 112 -11.13 2.40 6.50
N CYS A 113 -11.55 2.08 5.27
CA CYS A 113 -12.83 1.40 5.01
C CYS A 113 -12.80 0.58 3.72
N PHE A 114 -13.75 -0.32 3.59
CA PHE A 114 -14.09 -0.96 2.31
C PHE A 114 -15.10 -0.11 1.55
N LEU A 115 -14.89 0.02 0.24
CA LEU A 115 -15.80 0.68 -0.68
C LEU A 115 -16.27 -0.31 -1.74
N GLN A 116 -17.53 -0.24 -2.11
CA GLN A 116 -18.06 -0.98 -3.24
C GLN A 116 -17.45 -0.45 -4.55
N PRO A 117 -17.20 -1.32 -5.56
CA PRO A 117 -16.62 -0.87 -6.84
C PRO A 117 -17.40 0.26 -7.50
N GLY A 118 -18.73 0.27 -7.44
CA GLY A 118 -19.55 1.35 -7.98
C GLY A 118 -19.44 2.71 -7.25
N THR A 119 -18.80 2.75 -6.07
CA THR A 119 -18.48 4.02 -5.38
C THR A 119 -17.23 4.68 -5.98
N VAL A 120 -16.31 3.88 -6.52
CA VAL A 120 -15.01 4.31 -7.05
C VAL A 120 -15.00 4.40 -8.56
N LEU A 121 -15.72 3.50 -9.22
CA LEU A 121 -15.81 3.33 -10.66
C LEU A 121 -17.27 3.40 -11.14
N GLU A 122 -17.49 3.19 -12.41
CA GLU A 122 -18.84 3.17 -13.01
C GLU A 122 -19.73 2.06 -12.42
N ASP A 123 -21.03 2.30 -12.43
CA ASP A 123 -22.03 1.29 -12.11
C ASP A 123 -21.85 0.04 -12.96
N GLY A 124 -22.04 -1.14 -12.34
CA GLY A 124 -21.84 -2.43 -13.02
C GLY A 124 -20.42 -3.00 -12.91
N THR A 125 -19.43 -2.22 -12.43
CA THR A 125 -18.06 -2.73 -12.25
C THR A 125 -17.99 -3.85 -11.24
N ALA A 126 -18.79 -3.81 -10.17
CA ALA A 126 -18.85 -4.89 -9.17
C ALA A 126 -19.25 -6.22 -9.84
N GLN A 127 -20.29 -6.20 -10.66
CA GLN A 127 -20.77 -7.39 -11.39
C GLN A 127 -19.72 -7.92 -12.38
N THR A 128 -19.00 -7.02 -13.04
CA THR A 128 -17.92 -7.38 -13.97
C THR A 128 -16.78 -8.07 -13.23
N LEU A 129 -16.33 -7.54 -12.09
CA LEU A 129 -15.26 -8.11 -11.28
C LEU A 129 -15.68 -9.46 -10.66
N SER A 130 -16.89 -9.55 -10.11
CA SER A 130 -17.42 -10.82 -9.60
C SER A 130 -17.58 -11.88 -10.71
N GLY A 131 -17.98 -11.47 -11.93
CA GLY A 131 -18.03 -12.35 -13.09
C GLY A 131 -16.64 -12.86 -13.50
N LEU A 132 -15.60 -12.03 -13.42
CA LEU A 132 -14.21 -12.45 -13.65
C LEU A 132 -13.76 -13.48 -12.61
N ALA A 133 -14.06 -13.28 -11.34
CA ALA A 133 -13.77 -14.22 -10.26
C ALA A 133 -14.44 -15.58 -10.50
N GLN A 134 -15.71 -15.58 -10.93
CA GLN A 134 -16.44 -16.81 -11.26
C GLN A 134 -15.83 -17.56 -12.46
N ARG A 135 -15.48 -16.83 -13.53
CA ARG A 135 -14.83 -17.42 -14.72
C ARG A 135 -13.46 -18.00 -14.38
N TRP A 136 -12.69 -17.33 -13.53
CA TRP A 136 -11.43 -17.88 -13.03
C TRP A 136 -11.68 -19.18 -12.23
N SER A 137 -12.64 -19.18 -11.33
CA SER A 137 -12.99 -20.36 -10.53
C SER A 137 -13.50 -21.53 -11.39
N ALA A 138 -14.13 -21.25 -12.56
CA ALA A 138 -14.56 -22.24 -13.55
C ALA A 138 -13.39 -22.72 -14.45
N GLY A 139 -12.20 -22.13 -14.35
CA GLY A 139 -11.03 -22.44 -15.20
C GLY A 139 -11.17 -21.91 -16.64
N GLU A 140 -12.05 -20.93 -16.87
CA GLU A 140 -12.25 -20.30 -18.18
C GLU A 140 -11.21 -19.20 -18.48
N VAL A 141 -10.64 -18.62 -17.44
CA VAL A 141 -9.57 -17.62 -17.52
C VAL A 141 -8.48 -17.99 -16.53
N ASP A 142 -7.24 -17.72 -16.90
CA ASP A 142 -6.07 -17.88 -16.03
C ASP A 142 -5.76 -16.61 -15.22
N ASP A 143 -4.73 -16.67 -14.40
CA ASP A 143 -4.30 -15.56 -13.55
C ASP A 143 -3.94 -14.31 -14.34
N ALA A 144 -3.21 -14.47 -15.44
CA ALA A 144 -2.77 -13.36 -16.27
C ALA A 144 -3.97 -12.66 -16.92
N ALA A 145 -4.91 -13.43 -17.46
CA ALA A 145 -6.13 -12.88 -18.06
C ALA A 145 -7.02 -12.16 -17.05
N LEU A 146 -7.06 -12.61 -15.78
CA LEU A 146 -7.80 -11.92 -14.73
C LEU A 146 -7.10 -10.59 -14.35
N LEU A 147 -5.79 -10.59 -14.18
CA LEU A 147 -5.02 -9.38 -13.90
C LEU A 147 -5.10 -8.36 -15.05
N ASP A 148 -5.01 -8.82 -16.30
CA ASP A 148 -5.16 -7.96 -17.48
C ASP A 148 -6.56 -7.32 -17.53
N ALA A 149 -7.61 -8.08 -17.24
CA ALA A 149 -8.95 -7.54 -17.17
C ALA A 149 -9.13 -6.52 -16.04
N MET A 150 -8.50 -6.74 -14.87
CA MET A 150 -8.44 -5.73 -13.80
C MET A 150 -7.72 -4.46 -14.26
N CYS A 151 -6.58 -4.58 -14.96
CA CYS A 151 -5.87 -3.45 -15.55
C CYS A 151 -6.74 -2.67 -16.55
N ASP A 152 -7.51 -3.36 -17.38
CA ASP A 152 -8.41 -2.74 -18.33
C ASP A 152 -9.56 -1.97 -17.65
N ILE A 153 -10.07 -2.49 -16.56
CA ILE A 153 -11.09 -1.80 -15.74
C ILE A 153 -10.47 -0.52 -15.13
N ILE A 154 -9.29 -0.63 -14.53
CA ILE A 154 -8.55 0.52 -13.97
C ILE A 154 -8.31 1.56 -15.07
N ARG A 155 -7.77 1.16 -16.22
CA ARG A 155 -7.44 2.04 -17.34
C ARG A 155 -8.66 2.84 -17.82
N ARG A 156 -9.83 2.19 -17.93
CA ARG A 156 -11.09 2.86 -18.30
C ARG A 156 -11.60 3.81 -17.22
N GLY A 157 -11.36 3.49 -15.94
CA GLY A 157 -11.79 4.31 -14.82
C GLY A 157 -10.93 5.54 -14.56
N LEU A 158 -9.70 5.59 -15.11
CA LEU A 158 -8.79 6.72 -14.89
C LEU A 158 -9.33 8.00 -15.51
N SER A 159 -9.43 9.05 -14.70
CA SER A 159 -9.76 10.40 -15.10
C SER A 159 -8.53 11.29 -15.10
N ARG A 160 -8.48 12.26 -16.02
CA ARG A 160 -7.38 13.23 -16.02
C ARG A 160 -7.47 14.13 -14.80
N LEU A 161 -6.44 14.11 -13.97
CA LEU A 161 -6.33 15.02 -12.85
C LEU A 161 -5.98 16.44 -13.31
N PRO A 162 -6.55 17.47 -12.68
CA PRO A 162 -6.09 18.84 -12.85
C PRO A 162 -4.61 18.96 -12.49
N GLU A 163 -3.85 19.74 -13.23
CA GLU A 163 -2.41 19.95 -12.99
C GLU A 163 -2.11 20.44 -11.57
N GLN A 164 -2.99 21.27 -11.02
CA GLN A 164 -2.90 21.73 -9.64
C GLN A 164 -2.96 20.60 -8.60
N HIS A 165 -3.76 19.54 -8.85
CA HIS A 165 -3.84 18.38 -7.98
C HIS A 165 -2.59 17.51 -8.11
N LEU A 166 -2.11 17.30 -9.34
CA LEU A 166 -0.85 16.60 -9.59
C LEU A 166 0.32 17.29 -8.86
N THR A 167 0.40 18.62 -8.97
CA THR A 167 1.42 19.42 -8.27
C THR A 167 1.39 19.18 -6.75
N VAL A 168 0.20 19.15 -6.13
CA VAL A 168 0.10 18.89 -4.68
C VAL A 168 0.59 17.49 -4.34
N ILE A 169 0.16 16.48 -5.12
CA ILE A 169 0.54 15.08 -4.89
C ILE A 169 2.06 14.93 -5.04
N ASP A 170 2.61 15.38 -6.17
CA ASP A 170 4.01 15.19 -6.52
C ASP A 170 4.93 15.94 -5.55
N LYS A 171 4.64 17.22 -5.25
CA LYS A 171 5.43 18.00 -4.29
C LYS A 171 5.35 17.45 -2.87
N THR A 172 4.22 16.87 -2.48
CA THR A 172 4.11 16.22 -1.16
C THR A 172 4.94 14.94 -1.13
N LEU A 173 4.94 14.12 -2.19
CA LEU A 173 5.76 12.91 -2.27
C LEU A 173 7.26 13.25 -2.31
N GLU A 174 7.67 14.23 -3.14
CA GLU A 174 9.04 14.72 -3.19
C GLU A 174 9.53 15.23 -1.82
N TRP A 175 8.70 16.00 -1.12
CA TRP A 175 9.00 16.48 0.22
C TRP A 175 9.12 15.34 1.25
N LEU A 176 8.23 14.35 1.22
CA LEU A 176 8.30 13.20 2.12
C LEU A 176 9.56 12.36 1.89
N SER A 177 10.02 12.23 0.65
CA SER A 177 11.20 11.44 0.30
C SER A 177 12.53 12.16 0.59
N SER A 178 12.51 13.48 0.79
CA SER A 178 13.72 14.27 0.98
C SER A 178 14.53 13.92 2.23
N SER A 179 13.88 13.45 3.30
CA SER A 179 14.56 13.00 4.53
C SER A 179 13.61 12.21 5.44
N PHE A 180 14.13 11.56 6.49
CA PHE A 180 13.27 10.96 7.54
C PHE A 180 12.47 11.98 8.34
N LYS A 181 12.88 13.22 8.34
CA LYS A 181 12.25 14.30 9.09
C LYS A 181 12.25 15.60 8.27
N PRO A 182 11.48 15.63 7.15
CA PRO A 182 11.43 16.81 6.31
C PRO A 182 10.74 17.97 7.06
N GLU A 183 11.24 19.20 6.84
CA GLU A 183 10.68 20.38 7.47
C GLU A 183 9.37 20.80 6.82
N LEU A 184 8.36 21.13 7.63
CA LEU A 184 7.03 21.52 7.15
C LEU A 184 7.04 22.80 6.31
N ASP A 185 7.94 23.72 6.63
CA ASP A 185 8.04 24.99 5.91
C ASP A 185 8.52 24.78 4.47
N ASP A 186 9.33 23.74 4.20
CA ASP A 186 9.76 23.40 2.84
C ASP A 186 8.58 22.94 1.99
N LEU A 187 7.69 22.11 2.55
CA LEU A 187 6.45 21.72 1.87
C LEU A 187 5.60 22.96 1.55
N TYR A 188 5.39 23.83 2.52
CA TYR A 188 4.55 25.01 2.31
C TYR A 188 5.17 26.01 1.34
N ALA A 189 6.49 26.11 1.28
CA ALA A 189 7.18 26.94 0.31
C ALA A 189 7.13 26.37 -1.12
N SER A 190 7.04 25.05 -1.26
CA SER A 190 6.98 24.37 -2.56
C SER A 190 5.60 24.43 -3.22
N LEU A 191 4.54 24.79 -2.47
CA LEU A 191 3.17 24.81 -2.95
C LEU A 191 2.65 26.25 -3.14
N PRO A 192 1.92 26.55 -4.25
CA PRO A 192 1.40 27.90 -4.54
C PRO A 192 0.12 28.20 -3.72
N TYR A 193 0.09 27.78 -2.45
CA TYR A 193 -1.10 27.90 -1.59
C TYR A 193 -0.75 28.49 -0.22
N SER A 194 -1.75 29.06 0.45
CA SER A 194 -1.62 29.36 1.86
C SER A 194 -1.40 28.08 2.68
N LYS A 195 -0.72 28.17 3.84
CA LYS A 195 -0.50 27.00 4.74
C LYS A 195 -1.80 26.22 5.03
N ARG A 196 -2.91 26.93 5.26
CA ARG A 196 -4.21 26.31 5.53
C ARG A 196 -4.76 25.54 4.31
N GLN A 197 -4.62 26.10 3.11
CA GLN A 197 -5.03 25.43 1.87
C GLN A 197 -4.15 24.22 1.58
N ALA A 198 -2.83 24.36 1.72
CA ALA A 198 -1.89 23.25 1.56
C ALA A 198 -2.23 22.09 2.52
N GLN A 199 -2.45 22.37 3.81
CA GLN A 199 -2.86 21.36 4.78
C GLN A 199 -4.15 20.63 4.38
N ARG A 200 -5.16 21.38 3.91
CA ARG A 200 -6.43 20.79 3.46
C ARG A 200 -6.24 19.91 2.22
N LEU A 201 -5.46 20.37 1.23
CA LEU A 201 -5.22 19.61 0.00
C LEU A 201 -4.38 18.36 0.27
N VAL A 202 -3.34 18.44 1.13
CA VAL A 202 -2.58 17.27 1.54
C VAL A 202 -3.49 16.27 2.28
N ALA A 203 -4.34 16.72 3.20
CA ALA A 203 -5.28 15.83 3.87
C ALA A 203 -6.26 15.19 2.87
N GLN A 204 -6.74 15.94 1.88
CA GLN A 204 -7.63 15.43 0.83
C GLN A 204 -7.01 14.27 0.05
N PHE A 205 -5.74 14.34 -0.35
CA PHE A 205 -5.09 13.32 -1.17
C PHE A 205 -4.41 12.20 -0.36
N PHE A 206 -3.98 12.48 0.88
CA PHE A 206 -3.20 11.54 1.68
C PHE A 206 -3.92 11.07 2.97
N GLY A 207 -5.11 11.58 3.25
CA GLY A 207 -5.95 11.21 4.39
C GLY A 207 -5.52 11.83 5.72
N GLN A 208 -4.36 12.49 5.79
CA GLN A 208 -3.78 12.98 7.03
C GLN A 208 -3.15 14.37 6.83
N SER A 209 -3.08 15.13 7.93
CA SER A 209 -2.33 16.39 7.92
C SER A 209 -0.84 16.14 7.64
N PRO A 210 -0.10 17.13 7.09
CA PRO A 210 1.33 16.98 6.82
C PRO A 210 2.15 16.45 8.01
N VAL A 211 1.86 16.90 9.23
CA VAL A 211 2.53 16.43 10.45
C VAL A 211 2.32 14.94 10.69
N ARG A 212 1.07 14.44 10.54
CA ARG A 212 0.77 13.01 10.71
C ARG A 212 1.32 12.18 9.54
N LEU A 213 1.33 12.76 8.35
CA LEU A 213 1.86 12.13 7.15
C LEU A 213 3.37 11.88 7.27
N VAL A 214 4.17 12.85 7.76
CA VAL A 214 5.60 12.64 8.06
C VAL A 214 5.80 11.51 9.06
N ARG A 215 4.99 11.46 10.12
CA ARG A 215 5.08 10.39 11.12
C ARG A 215 4.83 9.01 10.50
N ARG A 216 3.78 8.90 9.65
CA ARG A 216 3.45 7.66 8.92
C ARG A 216 4.59 7.25 7.99
N TYR A 217 5.03 8.18 7.14
CA TYR A 217 6.10 7.95 6.19
C TYR A 217 7.38 7.48 6.89
N ARG A 218 7.84 8.22 7.90
CA ARG A 218 9.01 7.89 8.71
C ARG A 218 8.93 6.50 9.33
N ALA A 219 7.78 6.16 9.93
CA ALA A 219 7.59 4.87 10.60
C ALA A 219 7.57 3.70 9.60
N VAL A 220 6.87 3.85 8.47
CA VAL A 220 6.81 2.80 7.43
C VAL A 220 8.17 2.64 6.77
N ARG A 221 8.86 3.73 6.41
CA ARG A 221 10.21 3.67 5.84
C ARG A 221 11.21 3.02 6.80
N ALA A 222 11.20 3.40 8.07
CA ALA A 222 12.04 2.75 9.09
C ALA A 222 11.71 1.25 9.24
N ALA A 223 10.43 0.87 9.18
CA ALA A 223 10.02 -0.52 9.24
C ALA A 223 10.52 -1.34 8.03
N THR A 224 10.40 -0.79 6.83
CA THR A 224 10.90 -1.41 5.59
C THR A 224 12.41 -1.62 5.66
N LEU A 225 13.17 -0.60 6.04
CA LEU A 225 14.63 -0.70 6.17
C LEU A 225 15.05 -1.71 7.25
N LEU A 226 14.38 -1.72 8.40
CA LEU A 226 14.65 -2.68 9.48
C LEU A 226 14.28 -4.13 9.11
N SER A 227 13.49 -4.35 8.07
CA SER A 227 13.17 -5.70 7.55
C SER A 227 14.24 -6.24 6.59
N MET A 228 15.18 -5.41 6.13
CA MET A 228 16.26 -5.83 5.24
C MET A 228 17.26 -6.74 5.95
N PRO A 229 17.81 -7.77 5.27
CA PRO A 229 18.79 -8.68 5.86
C PRO A 229 20.08 -8.00 6.33
N GLN A 230 20.46 -6.93 5.65
CA GLN A 230 21.63 -6.11 5.99
C GLN A 230 21.22 -4.65 5.94
N LEU A 231 21.36 -3.97 7.07
CA LEU A 231 21.12 -2.55 7.19
C LEU A 231 22.47 -1.85 7.41
N PRO A 232 22.90 -0.92 6.53
CA PRO A 232 24.11 -0.14 6.75
C PRO A 232 24.05 0.63 8.06
N GLU A 233 25.16 0.69 8.82
CA GLU A 233 25.24 1.41 10.10
C GLU A 233 24.82 2.87 9.99
N LEU A 234 25.14 3.51 8.86
CA LEU A 234 24.76 4.89 8.58
C LEU A 234 23.23 5.07 8.56
N ILE A 235 22.52 4.17 7.89
CA ILE A 235 21.05 4.18 7.81
C ILE A 235 20.43 3.87 9.18
N GLU A 236 21.02 2.95 9.94
CA GLU A 236 20.57 2.66 11.31
C GLU A 236 20.72 3.90 12.21
N ALA A 237 21.80 4.66 12.08
CA ALA A 237 22.01 5.92 12.79
C ALA A 237 20.96 6.97 12.38
N GLU A 238 20.68 7.15 11.08
CA GLU A 238 19.65 8.06 10.60
C GLU A 238 18.25 7.70 11.15
N ILE A 239 17.91 6.41 11.17
CA ILE A 239 16.65 5.93 11.76
C ILE A 239 16.60 6.33 13.24
N ARG A 240 17.68 6.11 14.01
CA ARG A 240 17.72 6.47 15.43
C ARG A 240 17.54 7.97 15.66
N GLU A 241 18.19 8.81 14.87
CA GLU A 241 18.10 10.27 14.97
C GLU A 241 16.72 10.80 14.56
N ALA A 242 16.02 10.10 13.69
CA ALA A 242 14.70 10.50 13.23
C ALA A 242 13.60 10.39 14.32
N PHE A 243 13.85 9.63 15.40
CA PHE A 243 12.91 9.45 16.51
C PHE A 243 13.48 10.05 17.80
N TYR A 244 12.59 10.51 18.67
CA TYR A 244 12.98 11.15 19.95
C TYR A 244 13.76 10.17 20.85
N ASP A 245 13.28 8.94 20.96
CA ASP A 245 13.91 7.83 21.69
C ASP A 245 13.43 6.48 21.13
N GLN A 246 13.98 5.40 21.66
CA GLN A 246 13.64 4.04 21.25
C GLN A 246 12.16 3.70 21.53
N ALA A 247 11.58 4.18 22.61
CA ALA A 247 10.18 3.93 22.95
C ALA A 247 9.25 4.60 21.94
N HIS A 248 9.59 5.83 21.51
CA HIS A 248 8.89 6.56 20.47
C HIS A 248 8.98 5.83 19.11
N LEU A 249 10.18 5.38 18.73
CA LEU A 249 10.36 4.57 17.51
C LEU A 249 9.47 3.32 17.52
N ILE A 250 9.50 2.53 18.60
CA ILE A 250 8.68 1.31 18.74
C ILE A 250 7.19 1.63 18.64
N LYS A 251 6.74 2.69 19.31
CA LYS A 251 5.34 3.12 19.30
C LYS A 251 4.86 3.56 17.92
N GLU A 252 5.66 4.38 17.21
CA GLU A 252 5.33 4.85 15.87
C GLU A 252 5.30 3.70 14.86
N ILE A 253 6.34 2.86 14.82
CA ILE A 253 6.38 1.70 13.94
C ILE A 253 5.19 0.78 14.22
N ARG A 254 4.91 0.48 15.50
CA ARG A 254 3.78 -0.38 15.84
C ARG A 254 2.43 0.21 15.41
N PHE A 255 2.27 1.53 15.56
CA PHE A 255 1.01 2.20 15.19
C PHE A 255 0.74 2.14 13.68
N PHE A 256 1.78 2.35 12.85
CA PHE A 256 1.63 2.43 11.40
C PHE A 256 1.85 1.10 10.67
N THR A 257 2.51 0.12 11.29
CA THR A 257 2.79 -1.18 10.65
C THR A 257 2.19 -2.38 11.38
N GLY A 258 1.66 -2.16 12.59
CA GLY A 258 1.15 -3.24 13.45
C GLY A 258 2.25 -4.13 14.07
N ARG A 259 3.52 -3.88 13.75
CA ARG A 259 4.67 -4.69 14.19
C ARG A 259 5.64 -3.88 15.03
N THR A 260 6.34 -4.57 15.92
CA THR A 260 7.50 -3.99 16.61
C THR A 260 8.75 -4.16 15.74
N PRO A 261 9.77 -3.29 15.85
CA PRO A 261 11.02 -3.45 15.11
C PRO A 261 11.62 -4.85 15.19
N LYS A 262 11.57 -5.48 16.37
CA LYS A 262 12.06 -6.85 16.57
C LYS A 262 11.33 -7.90 15.71
N ARG A 263 10.04 -7.70 15.44
CA ARG A 263 9.22 -8.60 14.59
C ARG A 263 9.37 -8.33 13.10
N LEU A 264 10.01 -7.23 12.74
CA LEU A 264 10.32 -6.87 11.34
C LEU A 264 11.69 -7.41 10.90
N MET A 265 12.58 -7.73 11.84
CA MET A 265 13.90 -8.26 11.51
C MET A 265 13.81 -9.59 10.75
N PRO A 266 14.74 -9.86 9.82
CA PRO A 266 14.80 -11.10 9.06
C PRO A 266 14.78 -12.33 9.98
N GLY A 267 14.02 -13.35 9.57
CA GLY A 267 13.88 -14.59 10.36
C GLY A 267 12.84 -14.56 11.47
N ALA A 268 12.11 -13.47 11.67
CA ALA A 268 11.04 -13.38 12.67
C ALA A 268 9.72 -14.10 12.26
N GLY A 269 9.67 -14.75 11.08
CA GLY A 269 8.58 -15.63 10.64
C GLY A 269 7.23 -14.94 10.46
N SER A 270 7.21 -13.75 9.90
CA SER A 270 5.97 -13.01 9.61
C SER A 270 5.82 -12.85 8.10
N SER A 271 4.65 -13.18 7.56
CA SER A 271 4.30 -12.98 6.14
C SER A 271 4.37 -11.51 5.71
N ILE A 272 4.18 -10.57 6.64
CA ILE A 272 4.41 -9.14 6.36
C ILE A 272 5.89 -8.82 6.13
N ASN A 273 6.83 -9.60 6.69
CA ASN A 273 8.25 -9.43 6.35
C ASN A 273 8.51 -9.79 4.88
N GLU A 274 7.76 -10.74 4.31
CA GLU A 274 7.78 -11.01 2.87
C GLU A 274 7.17 -9.86 2.09
N MET A 275 6.08 -9.27 2.57
CA MET A 275 5.44 -8.10 1.96
C MET A 275 6.27 -6.82 2.10
N LEU A 276 6.97 -6.61 3.22
CA LEU A 276 7.84 -5.45 3.47
C LEU A 276 9.29 -5.67 3.01
N GLY A 277 9.66 -6.93 2.69
CA GLY A 277 11.00 -7.31 2.28
C GLY A 277 11.36 -6.87 0.84
N PRO A 278 12.59 -7.22 0.39
CA PRO A 278 13.10 -6.83 -0.94
C PRO A 278 12.22 -7.25 -2.10
N ASP A 279 11.56 -8.39 -1.99
CA ASP A 279 10.65 -8.93 -3.00
C ASP A 279 9.19 -8.44 -2.86
N GLY A 280 8.92 -7.66 -1.80
CA GLY A 280 7.61 -7.11 -1.49
C GLY A 280 7.57 -5.58 -1.64
N TYR A 281 7.18 -4.89 -0.59
CA TYR A 281 7.02 -3.42 -0.56
C TYR A 281 8.30 -2.63 -0.79
N SER A 282 9.50 -3.20 -0.61
CA SER A 282 10.76 -2.53 -0.95
C SER A 282 11.01 -2.47 -2.45
N SER A 283 10.47 -3.44 -3.22
CA SER A 283 10.46 -3.41 -4.69
C SER A 283 9.32 -2.53 -5.24
N VAL A 284 8.37 -2.15 -4.37
CA VAL A 284 7.21 -1.36 -4.69
C VAL A 284 7.45 0.05 -4.18
N ASN A 285 7.36 1.02 -5.06
CA ASN A 285 7.42 2.44 -4.69
C ASN A 285 6.22 2.82 -3.81
N LEU A 286 6.35 2.61 -2.50
CA LEU A 286 5.32 2.85 -1.49
C LEU A 286 4.74 4.27 -1.55
N PHE A 287 5.45 5.19 -2.19
CA PHE A 287 5.15 6.62 -2.18
C PHE A 287 4.99 7.23 -3.58
N GLY A 288 5.11 6.42 -4.65
CA GLY A 288 4.71 6.82 -6.01
C GLY A 288 5.65 7.79 -6.73
N SER A 289 6.88 7.96 -6.28
CA SER A 289 7.87 8.80 -6.95
C SER A 289 9.22 8.09 -7.03
N GLY A 290 9.68 7.82 -8.23
CA GLY A 290 11.07 7.62 -8.71
C GLY A 290 12.14 6.92 -7.87
N GLU A 291 11.89 6.59 -6.60
CA GLU A 291 12.90 5.99 -5.72
C GLU A 291 13.12 4.47 -5.93
N SER A 292 12.29 3.79 -6.71
CA SER A 292 12.52 2.37 -7.02
C SER A 292 13.81 2.15 -7.85
N GLU A 293 14.30 3.18 -8.55
CA GLU A 293 15.61 3.13 -9.23
C GLU A 293 16.80 3.33 -8.28
N GLN A 294 16.60 3.95 -7.10
CA GLN A 294 17.68 4.21 -6.14
C GLN A 294 17.86 3.09 -5.11
N LEU A 295 16.81 2.30 -4.84
CA LEU A 295 16.91 1.13 -3.94
C LEU A 295 17.31 -0.16 -4.69
N GLY A 296 17.24 -0.18 -6.02
CA GLY A 296 17.67 -1.28 -6.88
C GLY A 296 19.12 -1.17 -7.39
N ASN A 297 19.76 -0.02 -7.24
CA ASN A 297 21.20 0.12 -7.45
C ASN A 297 21.90 -0.10 -6.12
N ASP A 298 22.54 -1.25 -5.99
CA ASP A 298 23.38 -1.64 -4.87
C ASP A 298 24.37 -0.48 -4.56
N PRO A 299 24.33 0.13 -3.34
CA PRO A 299 25.33 1.12 -2.96
C PRO A 299 26.76 0.53 -2.89
N LEU A 300 26.95 -0.75 -3.20
CA LEU A 300 28.22 -1.46 -3.18
C LEU A 300 28.88 -1.61 -4.58
N ASP A 301 28.23 -1.14 -5.66
CA ASP A 301 28.83 -1.20 -7.01
C ASP A 301 29.80 -0.04 -7.31
N ASP A 302 30.00 0.90 -6.39
CA ASP A 302 30.95 2.04 -6.52
C ASP A 302 32.13 1.99 -5.54
N PHE A 303 32.56 0.77 -5.10
CA PHE A 303 33.83 0.62 -4.36
C PHE A 303 34.72 -0.47 -4.93
#